data_8c6eae76b6bedb8e303fb74d7d362e7f
#
_entry.id   8c6eae76b6bedb8e303fb74d7d362e7f
#
_cell.length_a   1.000
_cell.length_b   1.000
_cell.length_c   1.000
_cell.angle_alpha   90.00
_cell.angle_beta   90.00
_cell.angle_gamma   90.00
#
_symmetry.space_group_name_H-M   'P 1'
#
loop_
_entity.id
_entity.type
_entity.pdbx_description
1 polymer ?
#
loop_
_entity_poly.entity_id
_entity_poly.type
_entity_poly.pdbx_seq_one_letter_code
_entity_poly.pdbx_strand_id
1 'polypeptide(L)'
;MPTAAGQEQMPAYSEAVKSGLYAKRSGLVGKYDNVRRYWEDEITRIFLRPYLQKLIDRSQSLMRRIRILDLGCGSADGYELLAGVRQRDADLQQLEVDLLSEEILGVYTGVDLNEDLLDQARGIYGDNPKMAFRQADFTQGLPVGHDEKPYDLYFSSFGTFSHHNDDETAVRLLAEIAERTEDYCIIVCDWLGRYSYEWQSLWRTDLDELKNMDYVVSYIYGPEEREEQRDQLQHLTLRLMSRGEAEAIVAEASKRAGVEIRPLQYFDRSVFCGRHMDTGEYNPHAQPIRNAINNLHETNLRTELHTLLVNYVGKPGFDFINDYYEHLQMCWNAIVHYVDGLMENFDEEKRAYTTEPPPPPVSCPPALADMFERMRLVVEGIGWLRYGLPRENIIEPQLGYALRYLACNLQQGQGCGHGLVGVFEVGKSAAASQP
;
A
#
# COMPACT_ATOMS: atom_id res chain seq x y z
N MET A 1 -20.03 10.01 -42.68
CA MET A 1 -20.40 9.54 -41.32
C MET A 1 -19.79 10.54 -40.36
N PRO A 2 -20.55 11.21 -39.51
CA PRO A 2 -19.99 12.16 -38.55
C PRO A 2 -19.21 11.40 -37.51
N THR A 3 -17.96 11.80 -37.29
CA THR A 3 -17.08 11.42 -36.21
C THR A 3 -17.75 11.75 -34.87
N ALA A 4 -17.83 10.79 -33.97
CA ALA A 4 -18.35 10.96 -32.62
C ALA A 4 -17.55 12.07 -31.92
N ALA A 5 -18.22 13.22 -31.73
CA ALA A 5 -17.70 14.32 -30.93
C ALA A 5 -17.56 13.86 -29.48
N GLY A 6 -16.37 14.10 -28.91
CA GLY A 6 -15.99 14.14 -27.53
C GLY A 6 -17.05 13.81 -26.47
N GLN A 7 -17.13 12.57 -26.07
CA GLN A 7 -17.46 12.30 -24.67
C GLN A 7 -16.24 12.81 -23.87
N GLU A 8 -16.41 13.89 -23.13
CA GLU A 8 -15.47 14.27 -22.09
C GLU A 8 -15.30 13.02 -21.19
N GLN A 9 -14.10 12.47 -21.23
CA GLN A 9 -13.77 11.32 -20.39
C GLN A 9 -13.89 11.78 -18.95
N MET A 10 -14.87 11.27 -18.21
CA MET A 10 -15.06 11.64 -16.81
C MET A 10 -13.77 11.35 -16.05
N PRO A 11 -13.35 12.23 -15.11
CA PRO A 11 -12.17 11.98 -14.30
C PRO A 11 -12.23 10.63 -13.61
N ALA A 12 -11.08 9.97 -13.46
CA ALA A 12 -10.98 8.69 -12.79
C ALA A 12 -11.69 8.73 -11.43
N TYR A 13 -12.42 7.67 -11.09
CA TYR A 13 -13.16 7.48 -9.84
C TYR A 13 -14.37 8.40 -9.60
N SER A 14 -14.80 9.25 -10.53
CA SER A 14 -15.93 10.16 -10.31
C SER A 14 -17.23 9.45 -9.95
N GLU A 15 -17.55 8.30 -10.55
CA GLU A 15 -18.72 7.52 -10.21
C GLU A 15 -18.63 6.92 -8.80
N ALA A 16 -17.47 6.42 -8.42
CA ALA A 16 -17.23 5.89 -7.08
C ALA A 16 -17.37 6.97 -5.99
N VAL A 17 -16.96 8.22 -6.30
CA VAL A 17 -17.15 9.37 -5.41
C VAL A 17 -18.62 9.73 -5.28
N LYS A 18 -19.34 9.84 -6.40
CA LYS A 18 -20.77 10.21 -6.43
C LYS A 18 -21.66 9.16 -5.75
N SER A 19 -21.33 7.89 -5.89
CA SER A 19 -22.04 6.79 -5.21
C SER A 19 -21.77 6.74 -3.69
N GLY A 20 -20.80 7.51 -3.18
CA GLY A 20 -20.39 7.50 -1.78
C GLY A 20 -19.51 6.32 -1.38
N LEU A 21 -19.17 5.42 -2.32
CA LEU A 21 -18.29 4.26 -2.07
C LEU A 21 -16.83 4.66 -1.82
N TYR A 22 -16.46 5.89 -2.21
CA TYR A 22 -15.19 6.53 -1.91
C TYR A 22 -15.22 7.42 -0.66
N ALA A 23 -16.32 7.41 0.10
CA ALA A 23 -16.39 8.13 1.37
C ALA A 23 -15.47 7.47 2.42
N LYS A 24 -14.94 8.29 3.35
CA LYS A 24 -14.12 7.83 4.49
C LYS A 24 -14.96 7.08 5.53
N ARG A 25 -15.50 5.93 5.18
CA ARG A 25 -16.25 5.06 6.08
C ARG A 25 -15.52 3.72 6.19
N SER A 26 -15.24 3.30 7.42
CA SER A 26 -14.73 1.95 7.68
C SER A 26 -15.80 0.90 7.40
N GLY A 27 -15.39 -0.26 6.88
CA GLY A 27 -16.29 -1.37 6.60
C GLY A 27 -15.58 -2.56 5.96
N LEU A 28 -16.38 -3.52 5.53
CA LEU A 28 -15.89 -4.73 4.85
C LEU A 28 -15.72 -4.53 3.33
N VAL A 29 -16.31 -3.48 2.80
CA VAL A 29 -16.35 -3.18 1.36
C VAL A 29 -16.06 -1.70 1.14
N GLY A 30 -15.51 -1.35 -0.02
CA GLY A 30 -15.23 0.02 -0.43
C GLY A 30 -13.77 0.41 -0.26
N LYS A 31 -13.50 1.71 -0.34
CA LYS A 31 -12.13 2.26 -0.33
C LYS A 31 -11.41 2.02 0.99
N TYR A 32 -12.13 2.07 2.11
CA TYR A 32 -11.58 2.02 3.48
C TYR A 32 -11.97 0.75 4.22
N ASP A 33 -11.87 -0.38 3.56
CA ASP A 33 -12.03 -1.68 4.20
C ASP A 33 -10.93 -1.95 5.25
N ASN A 34 -11.09 -3.02 6.04
CA ASN A 34 -10.14 -3.35 7.10
C ASN A 34 -8.76 -3.71 6.58
N VAL A 35 -8.65 -4.36 5.41
CA VAL A 35 -7.35 -4.62 4.77
C VAL A 35 -6.65 -3.30 4.47
N ARG A 36 -7.34 -2.28 3.95
CA ARG A 36 -6.75 -0.96 3.76
C ARG A 36 -6.19 -0.42 5.08
N ARG A 37 -6.99 -0.38 6.13
CA ARG A 37 -6.64 0.26 7.41
C ARG A 37 -5.57 -0.48 8.19
N TYR A 38 -5.70 -1.80 8.32
CA TYR A 38 -4.86 -2.61 9.18
C TYR A 38 -3.72 -3.31 8.45
N TRP A 39 -3.68 -3.26 7.13
CA TRP A 39 -2.69 -3.94 6.31
C TRP A 39 -1.96 -2.99 5.36
N GLU A 40 -2.64 -2.43 4.36
CA GLU A 40 -2.01 -1.61 3.33
C GLU A 40 -1.35 -0.35 3.89
N ASP A 41 -2.07 0.40 4.71
CA ASP A 41 -1.57 1.62 5.33
C ASP A 41 -0.44 1.31 6.30
N GLU A 42 -0.58 0.25 7.11
CA GLU A 42 0.44 -0.11 8.10
C GLU A 42 1.74 -0.62 7.46
N ILE A 43 1.67 -1.45 6.40
CA ILE A 43 2.86 -1.85 5.64
C ILE A 43 3.58 -0.61 5.12
N THR A 44 2.85 0.30 4.49
CA THR A 44 3.43 1.53 3.96
C THR A 44 4.07 2.38 5.06
N ARG A 45 3.41 2.55 6.20
CA ARG A 45 3.95 3.28 7.37
C ARG A 45 5.21 2.63 7.93
N ILE A 46 5.25 1.31 8.04
CA ILE A 46 6.42 0.56 8.52
C ILE A 46 7.63 0.83 7.64
N PHE A 47 7.47 0.75 6.32
CA PHE A 47 8.57 0.92 5.38
C PHE A 47 8.96 2.40 5.18
N LEU A 48 8.03 3.35 5.28
CA LEU A 48 8.33 4.77 5.14
C LEU A 48 8.93 5.39 6.40
N ARG A 49 8.69 4.82 7.57
CA ARG A 49 9.13 5.38 8.86
C ARG A 49 10.60 5.84 8.89
N PRO A 50 11.61 5.02 8.52
CA PRO A 50 13.02 5.43 8.62
C PRO A 50 13.35 6.63 7.71
N TYR A 51 12.69 6.74 6.57
CA TYR A 51 12.93 7.81 5.60
C TYR A 51 12.25 9.10 6.01
N LEU A 52 11.04 9.02 6.54
CA LEU A 52 10.34 10.17 7.10
C LEU A 52 11.07 10.70 8.35
N GLN A 53 11.57 9.82 9.22
CA GLN A 53 12.39 10.22 10.37
C GLN A 53 13.65 10.96 9.91
N LYS A 54 14.40 10.40 8.95
CA LYS A 54 15.58 11.04 8.37
C LYS A 54 15.29 12.43 7.83
N LEU A 55 14.16 12.59 7.14
CA LEU A 55 13.72 13.88 6.60
C LEU A 55 13.41 14.89 7.71
N ILE A 56 12.74 14.44 8.76
CA ILE A 56 12.40 15.27 9.93
C ILE A 56 13.65 15.71 10.67
N ASP A 57 14.55 14.78 10.99
CA ASP A 57 15.81 15.09 11.68
C ASP A 57 16.64 16.12 10.91
N ARG A 58 16.70 15.96 9.58
CA ARG A 58 17.36 16.93 8.71
C ARG A 58 16.68 18.31 8.75
N SER A 59 15.37 18.35 8.65
CA SER A 59 14.58 19.57 8.69
C SER A 59 14.78 20.32 10.02
N GLN A 60 14.75 19.59 11.13
CA GLN A 60 14.99 20.13 12.47
C GLN A 60 16.42 20.69 12.62
N SER A 61 17.43 19.97 12.11
CA SER A 61 18.84 20.44 12.14
C SER A 61 19.04 21.73 11.36
N LEU A 62 18.23 21.97 10.33
CA LEU A 62 18.22 23.19 9.52
C LEU A 62 17.23 24.25 10.04
N MET A 63 16.57 24.00 11.17
CA MET A 63 15.55 24.87 11.76
C MET A 63 14.45 25.29 10.77
N ARG A 64 14.05 24.37 9.91
CA ARG A 64 12.99 24.59 8.91
C ARG A 64 11.87 23.57 9.05
N ARG A 65 10.71 23.84 8.46
CA ARG A 65 9.56 22.95 8.41
C ARG A 65 9.54 22.17 7.09
N ILE A 66 8.96 20.99 7.10
CA ILE A 66 8.84 20.11 5.94
C ILE A 66 7.75 20.60 5.01
N ARG A 67 8.04 20.57 3.72
CA ARG A 67 7.12 20.84 2.63
C ARG A 67 6.82 19.53 1.91
N ILE A 68 5.55 19.19 1.71
CA ILE A 68 5.09 17.95 1.08
C ILE A 68 4.25 18.29 -0.15
N LEU A 69 4.57 17.67 -1.29
CA LEU A 69 3.72 17.64 -2.47
C LEU A 69 3.20 16.22 -2.66
N ASP A 70 1.87 16.06 -2.61
CA ASP A 70 1.20 14.79 -2.82
C ASP A 70 0.55 14.76 -4.21
N LEU A 71 1.10 13.91 -5.07
CA LEU A 71 0.71 13.76 -6.47
C LEU A 71 -0.39 12.70 -6.58
N GLY A 72 -1.58 13.11 -7.03
CA GLY A 72 -2.78 12.28 -7.04
C GLY A 72 -3.32 12.03 -5.62
N CYS A 73 -3.46 13.12 -4.84
CA CYS A 73 -3.79 13.06 -3.43
C CYS A 73 -5.19 12.51 -3.11
N GLY A 74 -6.08 12.45 -4.09
CA GLY A 74 -7.48 12.11 -3.88
C GLY A 74 -8.11 12.98 -2.79
N SER A 75 -8.78 12.38 -1.83
CA SER A 75 -9.35 13.06 -0.65
C SER A 75 -8.33 13.28 0.47
N ALA A 76 -7.05 13.50 0.13
CA ALA A 76 -5.90 13.64 1.02
C ALA A 76 -5.54 12.34 1.78
N ASP A 77 -5.70 11.20 1.12
CA ASP A 77 -5.38 9.90 1.70
C ASP A 77 -3.89 9.73 1.98
N GLY A 78 -3.05 10.32 1.12
CA GLY A 78 -1.61 10.34 1.33
C GLY A 78 -1.20 11.13 2.59
N TYR A 79 -1.89 12.24 2.90
CA TYR A 79 -1.65 12.96 4.15
C TYR A 79 -2.01 12.11 5.37
N GLU A 80 -3.16 11.45 5.36
CA GLU A 80 -3.60 10.57 6.46
C GLU A 80 -2.62 9.40 6.68
N LEU A 81 -2.10 8.85 5.58
CA LEU A 81 -1.08 7.82 5.63
C LEU A 81 0.19 8.33 6.32
N LEU A 82 0.71 9.49 5.91
CA LEU A 82 1.92 10.09 6.46
C LEU A 82 1.74 10.56 7.90
N ALA A 83 0.62 11.18 8.23
CA ALA A 83 0.30 11.64 9.58
C ALA A 83 0.19 10.48 10.58
N GLY A 84 -0.20 9.28 10.13
CA GLY A 84 -0.25 8.09 10.96
C GLY A 84 1.10 7.37 11.11
N VAL A 85 2.21 7.88 10.56
CA VAL A 85 3.55 7.29 10.80
C VAL A 85 4.04 7.69 12.18
N ARG A 86 4.24 6.69 13.05
CA ARG A 86 4.60 6.91 14.45
C ARG A 86 6.07 6.63 14.71
N GLN A 87 6.64 7.36 15.66
CA GLN A 87 7.94 7.05 16.19
C GLN A 87 7.88 5.70 16.91
N ARG A 88 8.88 4.87 16.66
CA ARG A 88 9.01 3.62 17.42
C ARG A 88 9.65 3.96 18.76
N ASP A 89 8.88 3.86 19.83
CA ASP A 89 9.43 3.98 21.16
C ASP A 89 10.19 2.70 21.53
N ALA A 90 11.46 2.84 21.87
CA ALA A 90 12.29 1.74 22.34
C ALA A 90 11.95 1.34 23.78
N ASP A 91 11.33 2.23 24.55
CA ASP A 91 11.20 2.06 26.00
C ASP A 91 9.80 1.64 26.49
N LEU A 92 8.82 1.42 25.61
CA LEU A 92 7.44 0.98 25.95
C LEU A 92 6.73 1.84 27.04
N GLN A 93 7.36 2.87 27.53
CA GLN A 93 6.83 3.72 28.62
C GLN A 93 6.29 5.06 28.11
N GLN A 94 6.59 5.41 26.87
CA GLN A 94 6.09 6.63 26.25
C GLN A 94 4.96 6.30 25.26
N LEU A 95 3.99 7.18 25.18
CA LEU A 95 2.97 7.10 24.14
C LEU A 95 3.64 7.25 22.77
N GLU A 96 3.29 6.40 21.82
CA GLU A 96 3.71 6.58 20.45
C GLU A 96 3.29 7.96 19.95
N VAL A 97 4.25 8.70 19.39
CA VAL A 97 4.04 10.06 18.89
C VAL A 97 4.10 10.02 17.37
N ASP A 98 3.16 10.70 16.72
CA ASP A 98 3.17 10.86 15.28
C ASP A 98 4.43 11.63 14.86
N LEU A 99 5.15 11.12 13.84
CA LEU A 99 6.37 11.77 13.35
C LEU A 99 6.08 13.12 12.71
N LEU A 100 5.01 13.19 11.91
CA LEU A 100 4.60 14.40 11.22
C LEU A 100 3.62 15.20 12.08
N SER A 101 4.16 15.93 13.06
CA SER A 101 3.36 16.84 13.88
C SER A 101 3.07 18.16 13.14
N GLU A 102 2.08 18.91 13.65
CA GLU A 102 1.77 20.25 13.13
C GLU A 102 2.96 21.22 13.22
N GLU A 103 3.84 21.06 14.18
CA GLU A 103 5.02 21.91 14.35
C GLU A 103 6.06 21.65 13.28
N ILE A 104 6.17 20.40 12.83
CA ILE A 104 7.11 19.93 11.81
C ILE A 104 6.60 20.25 10.41
N LEU A 105 5.30 20.12 10.17
CA LEU A 105 4.69 20.41 8.88
C LEU A 105 4.70 21.93 8.60
N GLY A 106 5.33 22.31 7.51
CA GLY A 106 5.31 23.67 6.95
C GLY A 106 4.14 23.88 6.01
N VAL A 107 4.05 23.03 5.00
CA VAL A 107 2.95 23.02 4.04
C VAL A 107 2.76 21.61 3.47
N TYR A 108 1.53 21.23 3.29
CA TYR A 108 1.11 20.09 2.47
C TYR A 108 0.33 20.63 1.28
N THR A 109 0.74 20.26 0.08
CA THR A 109 0.03 20.57 -1.16
C THR A 109 -0.40 19.26 -1.80
N GLY A 110 -1.70 19.03 -1.82
CA GLY A 110 -2.31 17.91 -2.56
C GLY A 110 -2.72 18.35 -3.96
N VAL A 111 -2.37 17.55 -4.96
CA VAL A 111 -2.82 17.76 -6.34
C VAL A 111 -3.54 16.53 -6.84
N ASP A 112 -4.66 16.73 -7.53
CA ASP A 112 -5.42 15.65 -8.17
C ASP A 112 -6.10 16.19 -9.43
N LEU A 113 -6.44 15.32 -10.36
CA LEU A 113 -7.22 15.69 -11.55
C LEU A 113 -8.72 15.77 -11.24
N ASN A 114 -9.18 14.99 -10.25
CA ASN A 114 -10.57 14.87 -9.89
C ASN A 114 -10.98 15.92 -8.84
N GLU A 115 -11.76 16.92 -9.27
CA GLU A 115 -12.23 18.00 -8.40
C GLU A 115 -13.18 17.52 -7.28
N ASP A 116 -14.01 16.48 -7.54
CA ASP A 116 -14.90 15.92 -6.53
C ASP A 116 -14.11 15.34 -5.33
N LEU A 117 -12.95 14.72 -5.59
CA LEU A 117 -12.03 14.25 -4.54
C LEU A 117 -11.35 15.40 -3.79
N LEU A 118 -10.94 16.45 -4.52
CA LEU A 118 -10.37 17.64 -3.91
C LEU A 118 -11.37 18.37 -3.02
N ASP A 119 -12.64 18.40 -3.40
CA ASP A 119 -13.70 18.99 -2.57
C ASP A 119 -13.92 18.18 -1.28
N GLN A 120 -13.82 16.85 -1.33
CA GLN A 120 -13.79 16.04 -0.12
C GLN A 120 -12.58 16.38 0.77
N ALA A 121 -11.38 16.53 0.17
CA ALA A 121 -10.17 16.92 0.89
C ALA A 121 -10.31 18.30 1.56
N ARG A 122 -10.85 19.28 0.84
CA ARG A 122 -11.13 20.62 1.37
C ARG A 122 -12.17 20.58 2.50
N GLY A 123 -13.18 19.74 2.37
CA GLY A 123 -14.20 19.55 3.41
C GLY A 123 -13.63 18.96 4.72
N ILE A 124 -12.54 18.19 4.63
CA ILE A 124 -11.90 17.57 5.80
C ILE A 124 -10.81 18.46 6.40
N TYR A 125 -9.98 19.08 5.55
CA TYR A 125 -8.73 19.75 5.95
C TYR A 125 -8.69 21.25 5.60
N GLY A 126 -9.73 21.82 4.98
CA GLY A 126 -9.71 23.18 4.46
C GLY A 126 -9.53 24.29 5.52
N ASP A 127 -9.83 23.99 6.78
CA ASP A 127 -9.61 24.91 7.90
C ASP A 127 -8.13 24.98 8.35
N ASN A 128 -7.29 24.03 7.91
CA ASN A 128 -5.87 24.02 8.25
C ASN A 128 -5.08 24.90 7.26
N PRO A 129 -4.50 26.03 7.69
CA PRO A 129 -3.80 26.96 6.80
C PRO A 129 -2.51 26.39 6.18
N LYS A 130 -2.07 25.23 6.63
CA LYS A 130 -0.91 24.52 6.06
C LYS A 130 -1.30 23.54 4.94
N MET A 131 -2.59 23.37 4.68
CA MET A 131 -3.11 22.45 3.67
C MET A 131 -3.57 23.24 2.44
N ALA A 132 -3.14 22.83 1.28
CA ALA A 132 -3.56 23.41 0.01
C ALA A 132 -3.94 22.27 -0.97
N PHE A 133 -5.02 22.46 -1.73
CA PHE A 133 -5.50 21.49 -2.68
C PHE A 133 -5.72 22.15 -4.03
N ARG A 134 -5.09 21.60 -5.09
CA ARG A 134 -5.10 22.15 -6.45
C ARG A 134 -5.47 21.11 -7.46
N GLN A 135 -6.34 21.45 -8.40
CA GLN A 135 -6.59 20.62 -9.57
C GLN A 135 -5.41 20.72 -10.54
N ALA A 136 -4.78 19.59 -10.85
CA ALA A 136 -3.71 19.53 -11.83
C ALA A 136 -3.51 18.11 -12.36
N ASP A 137 -3.09 18.01 -13.60
CA ASP A 137 -2.66 16.77 -14.25
C ASP A 137 -1.14 16.65 -14.16
N PHE A 138 -0.66 15.84 -13.21
CA PHE A 138 0.78 15.63 -13.01
C PHE A 138 1.41 14.74 -14.10
N THR A 139 0.60 14.11 -14.98
CA THR A 139 1.12 13.40 -16.14
C THR A 139 1.65 14.37 -17.21
N GLN A 140 1.25 15.64 -17.15
CA GLN A 140 1.75 16.68 -18.03
C GLN A 140 3.07 17.32 -17.55
N GLY A 141 3.55 16.99 -16.37
CA GLY A 141 4.74 17.52 -15.74
C GLY A 141 4.52 17.85 -14.26
N LEU A 142 5.55 18.36 -13.61
CA LEU A 142 5.48 18.70 -12.20
C LEU A 142 4.56 19.91 -11.97
N PRO A 143 3.44 19.76 -11.22
CA PRO A 143 2.42 20.81 -11.09
C PRO A 143 2.79 21.86 -10.03
N VAL A 144 3.95 22.51 -10.20
CA VAL A 144 4.46 23.55 -9.27
C VAL A 144 4.80 24.83 -10.03
N GLY A 145 4.53 25.97 -9.43
CA GLY A 145 4.84 27.28 -10.01
C GLY A 145 6.36 27.50 -10.14
N HIS A 146 6.76 28.37 -11.07
CA HIS A 146 8.18 28.67 -11.33
C HIS A 146 8.87 29.20 -10.05
N ASP A 147 8.21 30.10 -9.30
CA ASP A 147 8.74 30.73 -8.09
C ASP A 147 8.38 29.97 -6.81
N GLU A 148 7.73 28.83 -6.94
CA GLU A 148 7.36 28.00 -5.79
C GLU A 148 8.60 27.28 -5.25
N LYS A 149 8.83 27.39 -3.95
CA LYS A 149 9.95 26.71 -3.28
C LYS A 149 9.84 25.19 -3.46
N PRO A 150 10.95 24.48 -3.63
CA PRO A 150 10.95 23.02 -3.74
C PRO A 150 10.36 22.37 -2.50
N TYR A 151 9.95 21.13 -2.66
CA TYR A 151 9.39 20.30 -1.60
C TYR A 151 10.46 19.36 -1.06
N ASP A 152 10.33 18.97 0.21
CA ASP A 152 11.22 18.03 0.87
C ASP A 152 10.77 16.59 0.66
N LEU A 153 9.46 16.38 0.46
CA LEU A 153 8.85 15.11 0.14
C LEU A 153 7.92 15.27 -1.07
N TYR A 154 8.22 14.53 -2.11
CA TYR A 154 7.32 14.29 -3.24
C TYR A 154 6.70 12.92 -3.04
N PHE A 155 5.41 12.88 -2.86
CA PHE A 155 4.69 11.70 -2.42
C PHE A 155 3.62 11.30 -3.43
N SER A 156 3.51 10.04 -3.73
CA SER A 156 2.36 9.48 -4.42
C SER A 156 2.05 8.11 -3.81
N SER A 157 0.77 7.81 -3.62
CA SER A 157 0.32 6.60 -2.94
C SER A 157 -0.79 5.89 -3.71
N PHE A 158 -1.03 4.63 -3.34
CA PHE A 158 -2.16 3.82 -3.83
C PHE A 158 -2.22 3.62 -5.34
N GLY A 159 -1.06 3.36 -5.95
CA GLY A 159 -0.97 3.08 -7.38
C GLY A 159 -1.07 4.31 -8.27
N THR A 160 -1.05 5.52 -7.70
CA THR A 160 -1.23 6.77 -8.45
C THR A 160 -0.21 6.94 -9.57
N PHE A 161 1.04 6.50 -9.34
CA PHE A 161 2.09 6.61 -10.36
C PHE A 161 1.86 5.70 -11.59
N SER A 162 0.95 4.73 -11.49
CA SER A 162 0.50 3.89 -12.62
C SER A 162 -0.35 4.63 -13.66
N HIS A 163 -0.79 5.86 -13.36
CA HIS A 163 -1.45 6.71 -14.36
C HIS A 163 -0.48 7.26 -15.43
N HIS A 164 0.83 7.14 -15.24
CA HIS A 164 1.80 7.35 -16.31
C HIS A 164 1.82 6.13 -17.23
N ASN A 165 1.12 6.21 -18.36
CA ASN A 165 0.95 5.08 -19.28
C ASN A 165 2.19 4.79 -20.13
N ASP A 166 3.20 5.67 -20.12
CA ASP A 166 4.48 5.52 -20.78
C ASP A 166 5.65 5.89 -19.88
N ASP A 167 6.81 5.33 -20.19
CA ASP A 167 8.01 5.51 -19.39
C ASP A 167 8.56 6.96 -19.51
N GLU A 168 8.37 7.62 -20.65
CA GLU A 168 8.85 8.97 -20.93
C GLU A 168 8.21 10.01 -19.99
N THR A 169 6.90 9.88 -19.76
CA THR A 169 6.16 10.79 -18.88
C THR A 169 6.65 10.65 -17.42
N ALA A 170 6.87 9.42 -16.96
CA ALA A 170 7.40 9.16 -15.61
C ALA A 170 8.85 9.65 -15.47
N VAL A 171 9.71 9.39 -16.48
CA VAL A 171 11.10 9.89 -16.53
C VAL A 171 11.14 11.41 -16.44
N ARG A 172 10.32 12.10 -17.24
CA ARG A 172 10.26 13.56 -17.24
C ARG A 172 9.88 14.11 -15.87
N LEU A 173 8.83 13.58 -15.24
CA LEU A 173 8.38 14.04 -13.92
C LEU A 173 9.46 13.86 -12.86
N LEU A 174 10.12 12.70 -12.81
CA LEU A 174 11.20 12.45 -11.87
C LEU A 174 12.42 13.33 -12.12
N ALA A 175 12.75 13.59 -13.40
CA ALA A 175 13.85 14.52 -13.75
C ALA A 175 13.53 15.94 -13.27
N GLU A 176 12.32 16.45 -13.52
CA GLU A 176 11.87 17.77 -13.08
C GLU A 176 11.95 17.91 -11.54
N ILE A 177 11.60 16.87 -10.79
CA ILE A 177 11.75 16.84 -9.33
C ILE A 177 13.23 16.96 -8.94
N ALA A 178 14.10 16.16 -9.56
CA ALA A 178 15.53 16.16 -9.27
C ALA A 178 16.21 17.49 -9.62
N GLU A 179 15.86 18.11 -10.76
CA GLU A 179 16.36 19.42 -11.17
C GLU A 179 15.98 20.53 -10.18
N ARG A 180 14.73 20.50 -9.70
CA ARG A 180 14.21 21.50 -8.74
C ARG A 180 14.71 21.31 -7.32
N THR A 181 15.21 20.13 -6.96
CA THR A 181 15.75 19.87 -5.63
C THR A 181 16.97 20.76 -5.39
N GLU A 182 16.93 21.63 -4.39
CA GLU A 182 18.03 22.52 -4.04
C GLU A 182 19.12 21.80 -3.24
N ASP A 183 18.70 21.04 -2.24
CA ASP A 183 19.61 20.41 -1.27
C ASP A 183 19.31 18.92 -1.14
N TYR A 184 18.10 18.58 -0.69
CA TYR A 184 17.71 17.20 -0.42
C TYR A 184 16.19 17.02 -0.50
N CYS A 185 15.74 15.94 -1.12
CA CYS A 185 14.36 15.51 -1.01
C CYS A 185 14.25 13.98 -0.98
N ILE A 186 13.10 13.50 -0.52
CA ILE A 186 12.63 12.12 -0.68
C ILE A 186 11.53 12.10 -1.74
N ILE A 187 11.55 11.07 -2.58
CA ILE A 187 10.51 10.79 -3.57
C ILE A 187 9.92 9.43 -3.25
N VAL A 188 8.61 9.33 -3.20
CA VAL A 188 7.89 8.08 -3.03
C VAL A 188 6.95 7.88 -4.20
N CYS A 189 7.11 6.79 -4.93
CA CYS A 189 6.28 6.41 -6.06
C CYS A 189 5.57 5.09 -5.76
N ASP A 190 4.27 5.04 -5.97
CA ASP A 190 3.46 3.83 -5.80
C ASP A 190 2.81 3.46 -7.13
N TRP A 191 3.14 2.29 -7.65
CA TRP A 191 2.63 1.70 -8.88
C TRP A 191 1.84 0.43 -8.60
N LEU A 192 1.05 -0.02 -9.55
CA LEU A 192 0.53 -1.38 -9.57
C LEU A 192 1.67 -2.38 -9.85
N GLY A 193 1.79 -3.40 -9.03
CA GLY A 193 2.85 -4.41 -9.18
C GLY A 193 2.59 -5.33 -10.36
N ARG A 194 3.56 -5.44 -11.28
CA ARG A 194 3.45 -6.26 -12.49
C ARG A 194 3.15 -7.72 -12.21
N TYR A 195 3.74 -8.27 -11.16
CA TYR A 195 3.67 -9.68 -10.81
C TYR A 195 2.70 -9.97 -9.67
N SER A 196 1.73 -9.08 -9.40
CA SER A 196 0.68 -9.39 -8.43
C SER A 196 -0.10 -10.62 -8.86
N TYR A 197 -0.39 -11.51 -7.89
CA TYR A 197 -1.17 -12.72 -8.14
C TYR A 197 -2.60 -12.42 -8.59
N GLU A 198 -3.13 -11.26 -8.24
CA GLU A 198 -4.46 -10.80 -8.66
C GLU A 198 -4.68 -10.84 -10.17
N TRP A 199 -3.64 -10.55 -10.93
CA TRP A 199 -3.67 -10.51 -12.40
C TRP A 199 -2.61 -11.38 -13.05
N GLN A 200 -2.40 -12.58 -12.51
CA GLN A 200 -1.45 -13.54 -13.05
C GLN A 200 -1.67 -13.86 -14.54
N SER A 201 -2.91 -13.81 -15.03
CA SER A 201 -3.21 -13.99 -16.46
C SER A 201 -2.49 -12.98 -17.35
N LEU A 202 -2.19 -11.79 -16.84
CA LEU A 202 -1.53 -10.68 -17.54
C LEU A 202 0.00 -10.74 -17.51
N TRP A 203 0.61 -11.64 -16.73
CA TRP A 203 2.07 -11.76 -16.69
C TRP A 203 2.64 -12.13 -18.05
N ARG A 204 3.70 -11.45 -18.48
CA ARG A 204 4.44 -11.67 -19.71
C ARG A 204 5.93 -11.80 -19.40
N THR A 205 6.61 -12.68 -20.11
CA THR A 205 8.08 -12.85 -20.04
C THR A 205 8.80 -11.72 -20.78
N ASP A 206 8.20 -11.20 -21.84
CA ASP A 206 8.64 -9.99 -22.50
C ASP A 206 8.02 -8.78 -21.80
N LEU A 207 8.87 -7.94 -21.18
CA LEU A 207 8.44 -6.76 -20.44
C LEU A 207 7.90 -5.65 -21.36
N ASP A 208 8.17 -5.68 -22.65
CA ASP A 208 7.60 -4.74 -23.60
C ASP A 208 6.17 -5.11 -24.01
N GLU A 209 5.78 -6.36 -23.79
CA GLU A 209 4.41 -6.79 -23.96
C GLU A 209 3.55 -6.40 -22.75
N LEU A 210 2.36 -5.90 -23.02
CA LEU A 210 1.33 -5.61 -22.02
C LEU A 210 1.87 -4.76 -20.84
N LYS A 211 2.46 -3.61 -21.16
CA LYS A 211 2.92 -2.65 -20.15
C LYS A 211 1.77 -2.06 -19.33
N ASN A 212 0.63 -1.85 -19.97
CA ASN A 212 -0.58 -1.29 -19.36
C ASN A 212 -1.69 -2.33 -19.29
N MET A 213 -2.52 -2.24 -18.27
CA MET A 213 -3.71 -3.07 -18.10
C MET A 213 -4.99 -2.21 -18.23
N ASP A 214 -6.07 -2.82 -18.66
CA ASP A 214 -7.41 -2.31 -18.46
C ASP A 214 -7.85 -2.62 -17.03
N TYR A 215 -7.80 -1.62 -16.15
CA TYR A 215 -8.11 -1.74 -14.74
C TYR A 215 -9.57 -1.41 -14.48
N VAL A 216 -10.34 -2.39 -14.04
CA VAL A 216 -11.77 -2.26 -13.78
C VAL A 216 -11.99 -1.91 -12.30
N VAL A 217 -12.70 -0.81 -12.03
CA VAL A 217 -13.02 -0.37 -10.66
C VAL A 217 -14.21 -1.17 -10.12
N SER A 218 -14.07 -2.49 -10.04
CA SER A 218 -15.13 -3.43 -9.62
C SER A 218 -15.09 -3.77 -8.13
N TYR A 219 -13.94 -3.61 -7.50
CA TYR A 219 -13.67 -4.01 -6.11
C TYR A 219 -14.41 -3.19 -5.06
N ILE A 220 -14.96 -2.05 -5.42
CA ILE A 220 -15.72 -1.18 -4.51
C ILE A 220 -17.12 -1.69 -4.26
N TYR A 221 -17.62 -2.59 -5.09
CA TYR A 221 -18.96 -3.18 -4.98
C TYR A 221 -18.91 -4.56 -4.33
N GLY A 222 -19.97 -4.91 -3.61
CA GLY A 222 -20.20 -6.28 -3.17
C GLY A 222 -20.45 -7.24 -4.36
N PRO A 223 -20.37 -8.57 -4.16
CA PRO A 223 -20.48 -9.53 -5.27
C PRO A 223 -21.77 -9.42 -6.09
N GLU A 224 -22.92 -9.25 -5.44
CA GLU A 224 -24.24 -9.12 -6.10
C GLU A 224 -24.34 -7.80 -6.86
N GLU A 225 -23.98 -6.69 -6.21
CA GLU A 225 -24.02 -5.35 -6.78
C GLU A 225 -23.03 -5.21 -7.97
N ARG A 226 -21.89 -5.87 -7.90
CA ARG A 226 -20.89 -5.88 -8.97
C ARG A 226 -21.43 -6.51 -10.25
N GLU A 227 -22.20 -7.59 -10.14
CA GLU A 227 -22.82 -8.24 -11.30
C GLU A 227 -23.93 -7.35 -11.89
N GLU A 228 -24.71 -6.69 -11.05
CA GLU A 228 -25.75 -5.75 -11.48
C GLU A 228 -25.17 -4.51 -12.19
N GLN A 229 -23.99 -4.04 -11.76
CA GLN A 229 -23.35 -2.83 -12.27
C GLN A 229 -22.33 -3.11 -13.39
N ARG A 230 -22.18 -4.35 -13.84
CA ARG A 230 -21.10 -4.81 -14.71
C ARG A 230 -20.88 -3.93 -15.96
N ASP A 231 -21.95 -3.51 -16.60
CA ASP A 231 -21.89 -2.67 -17.83
C ASP A 231 -21.60 -1.19 -17.52
N GLN A 232 -21.56 -0.79 -16.26
CA GLN A 232 -21.34 0.59 -15.81
C GLN A 232 -20.02 0.74 -15.04
N LEU A 233 -19.26 -0.34 -14.88
CA LEU A 233 -17.97 -0.30 -14.18
C LEU A 233 -17.00 0.63 -14.91
N GLN A 234 -16.31 1.45 -14.16
CA GLN A 234 -15.30 2.35 -14.71
C GLN A 234 -14.04 1.57 -15.07
N HIS A 235 -13.51 1.84 -16.26
CA HIS A 235 -12.28 1.29 -16.81
C HIS A 235 -11.19 2.35 -16.83
N LEU A 236 -9.99 1.99 -16.39
CA LEU A 236 -8.81 2.85 -16.38
C LEU A 236 -7.64 2.14 -17.05
N THR A 237 -6.89 2.86 -17.87
CA THR A 237 -5.61 2.32 -18.37
C THR A 237 -4.53 2.61 -17.35
N LEU A 238 -3.96 1.57 -16.72
CA LEU A 238 -2.94 1.71 -15.70
C LEU A 238 -1.69 0.90 -16.03
N ARG A 239 -0.53 1.49 -15.74
CA ARG A 239 0.79 0.90 -15.92
C ARG A 239 1.06 -0.17 -14.87
N LEU A 240 1.48 -1.36 -15.29
CA LEU A 240 2.06 -2.38 -14.43
C LEU A 240 3.57 -2.18 -14.32
N MET A 241 4.12 -2.31 -13.12
CA MET A 241 5.52 -2.02 -12.84
C MET A 241 6.20 -3.16 -12.10
N SER A 242 7.34 -3.59 -12.63
CA SER A 242 8.32 -4.41 -11.90
C SER A 242 9.42 -3.54 -11.33
N ARG A 243 10.16 -4.06 -10.35
CA ARG A 243 11.32 -3.36 -9.80
C ARG A 243 12.34 -2.97 -10.88
N GLY A 244 12.67 -3.89 -11.79
CA GLY A 244 13.65 -3.60 -12.85
C GLY A 244 13.23 -2.49 -13.79
N GLU A 245 11.94 -2.40 -14.13
CA GLU A 245 11.39 -1.29 -14.94
C GLU A 245 11.45 0.03 -14.17
N ALA A 246 11.10 0.03 -12.88
CA ALA A 246 11.19 1.23 -12.03
C ALA A 246 12.65 1.71 -11.91
N GLU A 247 13.61 0.80 -11.75
CA GLU A 247 15.04 1.11 -11.72
C GLU A 247 15.51 1.74 -13.05
N ALA A 248 15.04 1.23 -14.18
CA ALA A 248 15.38 1.77 -15.50
C ALA A 248 14.82 3.21 -15.69
N ILE A 249 13.57 3.45 -15.28
CA ILE A 249 12.95 4.79 -15.33
C ILE A 249 13.74 5.77 -14.47
N VAL A 250 14.09 5.39 -13.25
CA VAL A 250 14.85 6.23 -12.31
C VAL A 250 16.25 6.53 -12.82
N ALA A 251 16.93 5.55 -13.41
CA ALA A 251 18.25 5.73 -14.01
C ALA A 251 18.21 6.72 -15.19
N GLU A 252 17.22 6.62 -16.07
CA GLU A 252 17.08 7.54 -17.20
C GLU A 252 16.68 8.96 -16.71
N ALA A 253 15.83 9.07 -15.67
CA ALA A 253 15.50 10.36 -15.07
C ALA A 253 16.75 11.02 -14.43
N SER A 254 17.57 10.25 -13.72
CA SER A 254 18.85 10.73 -13.16
C SER A 254 19.78 11.28 -14.24
N LYS A 255 19.90 10.53 -15.33
CA LYS A 255 20.74 10.94 -16.47
C LYS A 255 20.21 12.22 -17.12
N ARG A 256 18.90 12.34 -17.31
CA ARG A 256 18.23 13.52 -17.89
C ARG A 256 18.44 14.76 -17.03
N ALA A 257 18.20 14.62 -15.72
CA ALA A 257 18.38 15.72 -14.77
C ALA A 257 19.84 16.11 -14.53
N GLY A 258 20.81 15.24 -14.88
CA GLY A 258 22.21 15.40 -14.48
C GLY A 258 22.43 15.36 -12.95
N VAL A 259 21.47 14.82 -12.22
CA VAL A 259 21.47 14.68 -10.75
C VAL A 259 21.06 13.26 -10.40
N GLU A 260 21.79 12.62 -9.49
CA GLU A 260 21.51 11.26 -9.06
C GLU A 260 20.20 11.19 -8.27
N ILE A 261 19.28 10.31 -8.71
CA ILE A 261 18.12 9.86 -7.97
C ILE A 261 18.47 8.47 -7.44
N ARG A 262 18.77 8.36 -6.15
CA ARG A 262 19.25 7.13 -5.55
C ARG A 262 18.12 6.29 -4.98
N PRO A 263 17.94 5.04 -5.40
CA PRO A 263 17.00 4.12 -4.77
C PRO A 263 17.39 3.83 -3.32
N LEU A 264 16.45 3.91 -2.41
CA LEU A 264 16.59 3.59 -0.99
C LEU A 264 15.92 2.27 -0.64
N GLN A 265 14.70 2.08 -1.13
CA GLN A 265 13.87 0.92 -0.82
C GLN A 265 12.87 0.64 -1.93
N TYR A 266 12.59 -0.64 -2.15
CA TYR A 266 11.38 -1.11 -2.82
C TYR A 266 10.64 -2.06 -1.90
N PHE A 267 9.33 -2.00 -1.89
CA PHE A 267 8.51 -2.96 -1.15
C PHE A 267 7.18 -3.21 -1.84
N ASP A 268 6.70 -4.45 -1.67
CA ASP A 268 5.41 -4.89 -2.18
C ASP A 268 4.33 -4.64 -1.13
N ARG A 269 3.23 -4.03 -1.53
CA ARG A 269 2.07 -3.77 -0.70
C ARG A 269 0.94 -4.69 -1.12
N SER A 270 0.26 -5.32 -0.16
CA SER A 270 -0.92 -6.17 -0.39
C SER A 270 -0.63 -7.44 -1.22
N VAL A 271 0.40 -8.19 -0.85
CA VAL A 271 0.63 -9.53 -1.41
C VAL A 271 -0.47 -10.47 -0.91
N PHE A 272 -1.09 -11.25 -1.77
CA PHE A 272 -2.25 -12.13 -1.54
C PHE A 272 -3.55 -11.44 -1.06
N CYS A 273 -3.54 -10.17 -0.72
CA CYS A 273 -4.73 -9.46 -0.23
C CYS A 273 -5.06 -8.20 -1.03
N GLY A 274 -4.66 -8.16 -2.29
CA GLY A 274 -4.98 -7.06 -3.19
C GLY A 274 -6.47 -6.96 -3.50
N ARG A 275 -6.87 -5.86 -4.10
CA ARG A 275 -8.28 -5.50 -4.28
C ARG A 275 -9.04 -6.42 -5.22
N HIS A 276 -8.35 -7.03 -6.19
CA HIS A 276 -8.93 -7.92 -7.17
C HIS A 276 -8.82 -9.41 -6.80
N MET A 277 -8.31 -9.76 -5.64
CA MET A 277 -8.35 -11.14 -5.15
C MET A 277 -9.80 -11.65 -5.03
N ASP A 278 -10.73 -10.78 -4.62
CA ASP A 278 -12.13 -11.15 -4.39
C ASP A 278 -13.01 -10.96 -5.63
N THR A 279 -12.48 -10.41 -6.73
CA THR A 279 -13.30 -10.13 -7.92
C THR A 279 -13.25 -11.25 -8.95
N GLY A 280 -12.17 -12.03 -8.99
CA GLY A 280 -11.93 -13.03 -10.03
C GLY A 280 -11.71 -12.43 -11.43
N GLU A 281 -11.56 -11.11 -11.55
CA GLU A 281 -11.52 -10.36 -12.80
C GLU A 281 -10.35 -10.77 -13.70
N TYR A 282 -9.17 -10.92 -13.11
CA TYR A 282 -7.92 -11.15 -13.85
C TYR A 282 -7.25 -12.48 -13.53
N ASN A 283 -7.65 -13.14 -12.47
CA ASN A 283 -7.13 -14.45 -12.08
C ASN A 283 -8.25 -15.34 -11.54
N PRO A 284 -8.75 -16.29 -12.35
CA PRO A 284 -9.82 -17.19 -11.94
C PRO A 284 -9.40 -18.19 -10.85
N HIS A 285 -8.09 -18.30 -10.56
CA HIS A 285 -7.56 -19.16 -9.51
C HIS A 285 -7.38 -18.44 -8.17
N ALA A 286 -7.51 -17.11 -8.15
CA ALA A 286 -7.42 -16.34 -6.92
C ALA A 286 -8.58 -16.69 -5.98
N GLN A 287 -8.26 -16.93 -4.71
CA GLN A 287 -9.25 -17.10 -3.65
C GLN A 287 -9.62 -15.75 -3.06
N PRO A 288 -10.83 -15.56 -2.51
CA PRO A 288 -11.30 -14.30 -1.93
C PRO A 288 -10.68 -14.03 -0.55
N ILE A 289 -9.35 -14.01 -0.47
CA ILE A 289 -8.59 -13.88 0.78
C ILE A 289 -8.73 -12.49 1.38
N ARG A 290 -8.91 -11.44 0.57
CA ARG A 290 -9.12 -10.09 1.08
C ARG A 290 -10.36 -10.01 1.98
N ASN A 291 -11.48 -10.63 1.57
CA ASN A 291 -12.68 -10.70 2.39
C ASN A 291 -12.44 -11.45 3.70
N ALA A 292 -11.71 -12.57 3.67
CA ALA A 292 -11.38 -13.32 4.87
C ALA A 292 -10.51 -12.50 5.84
N ILE A 293 -9.52 -11.73 5.33
CA ILE A 293 -8.71 -10.83 6.16
C ILE A 293 -9.54 -9.66 6.68
N ASN A 294 -10.46 -9.09 5.89
CA ASN A 294 -11.38 -8.06 6.37
C ASN A 294 -12.18 -8.57 7.58
N ASN A 295 -12.67 -9.81 7.54
CA ASN A 295 -13.43 -10.41 8.61
C ASN A 295 -12.62 -10.60 9.90
N LEU A 296 -11.31 -10.90 9.81
CA LEU A 296 -10.44 -11.05 10.99
C LEU A 296 -10.40 -9.81 11.90
N HIS A 297 -10.75 -8.64 11.38
CA HIS A 297 -10.74 -7.37 12.10
C HIS A 297 -12.15 -6.89 12.50
N GLU A 298 -13.17 -7.74 12.33
CA GLU A 298 -14.55 -7.44 12.71
C GLU A 298 -14.93 -8.17 14.00
N THR A 299 -15.19 -7.40 15.05
CA THR A 299 -15.42 -7.94 16.41
C THR A 299 -16.69 -8.77 16.57
N ASN A 300 -17.59 -8.71 15.60
CA ASN A 300 -18.88 -9.41 15.62
C ASN A 300 -18.96 -10.53 14.57
N LEU A 301 -17.88 -10.78 13.86
CA LEU A 301 -17.82 -11.85 12.86
C LEU A 301 -16.79 -12.90 13.30
N ARG A 302 -17.13 -14.15 13.08
CA ARG A 302 -16.21 -15.28 13.24
C ARG A 302 -15.75 -15.70 11.86
N THR A 303 -14.42 -15.69 11.65
CA THR A 303 -13.82 -16.09 10.38
C THR A 303 -13.62 -17.60 10.33
N GLU A 304 -14.07 -18.22 9.26
CA GLU A 304 -13.72 -19.61 8.97
C GLU A 304 -12.27 -19.66 8.48
N LEU A 305 -11.32 -20.09 9.35
CA LEU A 305 -9.89 -19.97 9.09
C LEU A 305 -9.41 -20.66 7.82
N HIS A 306 -10.09 -21.72 7.37
CA HIS A 306 -9.78 -22.37 6.11
C HIS A 306 -9.93 -21.45 4.88
N THR A 307 -10.73 -20.38 4.98
CA THR A 307 -10.89 -19.37 3.92
C THR A 307 -9.67 -18.47 3.76
N LEU A 308 -8.77 -18.46 4.75
CA LEU A 308 -7.49 -17.76 4.68
C LEU A 308 -6.40 -18.57 3.96
N LEU A 309 -6.63 -19.86 3.69
CA LEU A 309 -5.61 -20.69 3.06
C LEU A 309 -5.41 -20.28 1.60
N VAL A 310 -4.17 -20.03 1.25
CA VAL A 310 -3.76 -19.74 -0.12
C VAL A 310 -3.53 -21.06 -0.87
N ASN A 311 -4.05 -21.14 -2.08
CA ASN A 311 -3.74 -22.20 -3.01
C ASN A 311 -3.14 -21.57 -4.28
N TYR A 312 -1.86 -21.24 -4.21
CA TYR A 312 -1.14 -20.61 -5.31
C TYR A 312 -0.92 -21.62 -6.44
N VAL A 313 -1.20 -21.18 -7.65
CA VAL A 313 -0.92 -21.95 -8.87
C VAL A 313 0.17 -21.24 -9.64
N GLY A 314 1.33 -21.87 -9.78
CA GLY A 314 2.47 -21.30 -10.48
C GLY A 314 2.20 -21.10 -11.98
N LYS A 315 2.81 -20.06 -12.58
CA LYS A 315 2.76 -19.78 -14.01
C LYS A 315 4.07 -20.20 -14.68
N PRO A 316 4.05 -21.05 -15.73
CA PRO A 316 5.27 -21.44 -16.44
C PRO A 316 6.05 -20.25 -16.98
N GLY A 317 7.38 -20.30 -16.88
CA GLY A 317 8.28 -19.24 -17.33
C GLY A 317 8.50 -18.10 -16.31
N PHE A 318 8.00 -18.25 -15.08
CA PHE A 318 8.15 -17.27 -13.99
C PHE A 318 8.74 -17.93 -12.73
N ASP A 319 9.75 -18.78 -12.89
CA ASP A 319 10.27 -19.63 -11.82
C ASP A 319 10.64 -18.80 -10.56
N PHE A 320 11.37 -17.69 -10.71
CA PHE A 320 11.73 -16.84 -9.59
C PHE A 320 10.51 -16.27 -8.83
N ILE A 321 9.46 -15.90 -9.56
CA ILE A 321 8.22 -15.36 -8.96
C ILE A 321 7.42 -16.51 -8.34
N ASN A 322 7.38 -17.68 -8.99
CA ASN A 322 6.72 -18.87 -8.45
C ASN A 322 7.38 -19.31 -7.13
N ASP A 323 8.71 -19.41 -7.08
CA ASP A 323 9.45 -19.77 -5.86
C ASP A 323 9.11 -18.84 -4.68
N TYR A 324 9.00 -17.53 -4.95
CA TYR A 324 8.60 -16.54 -3.94
C TYR A 324 7.19 -16.80 -3.42
N TYR A 325 6.21 -16.95 -4.31
CA TYR A 325 4.82 -17.17 -3.91
C TYR A 325 4.60 -18.52 -3.23
N GLU A 326 5.25 -19.58 -3.68
CA GLU A 326 5.21 -20.91 -3.06
C GLU A 326 5.78 -20.87 -1.65
N HIS A 327 6.91 -20.17 -1.45
CA HIS A 327 7.50 -19.99 -0.14
C HIS A 327 6.58 -19.18 0.80
N LEU A 328 6.02 -18.08 0.32
CA LEU A 328 5.10 -17.26 1.11
C LEU A 328 3.83 -18.03 1.46
N GLN A 329 3.24 -18.75 0.49
CA GLN A 329 2.08 -19.63 0.71
C GLN A 329 2.36 -20.66 1.80
N MET A 330 3.51 -21.32 1.73
CA MET A 330 3.90 -22.33 2.73
C MET A 330 3.91 -21.71 4.14
N CYS A 331 4.54 -20.55 4.30
CA CYS A 331 4.60 -19.87 5.59
C CYS A 331 3.22 -19.37 6.06
N TRP A 332 2.45 -18.83 5.13
CA TRP A 332 1.11 -18.32 5.39
C TRP A 332 0.16 -19.43 5.84
N ASN A 333 0.09 -20.52 5.10
CA ASN A 333 -0.78 -21.64 5.45
C ASN A 333 -0.33 -22.31 6.75
N ALA A 334 0.97 -22.38 7.01
CA ALA A 334 1.50 -22.96 8.25
C ALA A 334 1.00 -22.21 9.50
N ILE A 335 1.00 -20.87 9.50
CA ILE A 335 0.49 -20.11 10.67
C ILE A 335 -1.03 -20.23 10.80
N VAL A 336 -1.78 -20.26 9.69
CA VAL A 336 -3.23 -20.45 9.72
C VAL A 336 -3.58 -21.81 10.35
N HIS A 337 -2.99 -22.89 9.88
CA HIS A 337 -3.18 -24.25 10.44
C HIS A 337 -2.74 -24.34 11.89
N TYR A 338 -1.63 -23.69 12.24
CA TYR A 338 -1.15 -23.69 13.62
C TYR A 338 -2.14 -23.02 14.57
N VAL A 339 -2.67 -21.86 14.22
CA VAL A 339 -3.64 -21.14 15.06
C VAL A 339 -4.96 -21.92 15.17
N ASP A 340 -5.42 -22.53 14.09
CA ASP A 340 -6.60 -23.39 14.10
C ASP A 340 -6.42 -24.56 15.07
N GLY A 341 -5.28 -25.26 14.97
CA GLY A 341 -4.94 -26.37 15.88
C GLY A 341 -4.74 -25.91 17.33
N LEU A 342 -4.21 -24.70 17.57
CA LEU A 342 -4.15 -24.14 18.93
C LEU A 342 -5.54 -23.95 19.52
N MET A 343 -6.47 -23.35 18.76
CA MET A 343 -7.83 -23.08 19.23
C MET A 343 -8.65 -24.36 19.45
N GLU A 344 -8.50 -25.36 18.57
CA GLU A 344 -9.19 -26.64 18.73
C GLU A 344 -8.79 -27.42 19.99
N ASN A 345 -7.55 -27.26 20.41
CA ASN A 345 -6.98 -28.03 21.51
C ASN A 345 -6.88 -27.27 22.85
N PHE A 346 -7.18 -25.99 22.88
CA PHE A 346 -7.12 -25.17 24.08
C PHE A 346 -8.46 -25.18 24.82
N ASP A 347 -8.45 -25.66 26.08
CA ASP A 347 -9.59 -25.64 26.99
C ASP A 347 -9.55 -24.32 27.80
N GLU A 348 -10.43 -23.38 27.48
CA GLU A 348 -10.48 -22.04 28.10
C GLU A 348 -10.81 -22.12 29.59
N GLU A 349 -11.63 -23.09 30.04
CA GLU A 349 -12.00 -23.24 31.44
C GLU A 349 -10.82 -23.75 32.27
N LYS A 350 -10.09 -24.73 31.74
CA LYS A 350 -8.92 -25.32 32.38
C LYS A 350 -7.64 -24.54 32.16
N ARG A 351 -7.64 -23.60 31.19
CA ARG A 351 -6.44 -22.88 30.72
C ARG A 351 -5.29 -23.81 30.35
N ALA A 352 -5.60 -24.87 29.67
CA ALA A 352 -4.64 -25.90 29.30
C ALA A 352 -5.02 -26.54 27.98
N TYR A 353 -4.04 -27.04 27.24
CA TYR A 353 -4.27 -27.82 26.06
C TYR A 353 -4.80 -29.20 26.43
N THR A 354 -5.81 -29.66 25.71
CA THR A 354 -6.34 -31.04 25.82
C THR A 354 -5.40 -32.06 25.19
N THR A 355 -4.65 -31.63 24.16
CA THR A 355 -3.56 -32.37 23.52
C THR A 355 -2.39 -31.40 23.34
N GLU A 356 -1.16 -31.92 23.19
CA GLU A 356 -0.03 -31.04 22.86
C GLU A 356 -0.33 -30.26 21.56
N PRO A 357 -0.10 -28.93 21.54
CA PRO A 357 -0.23 -28.16 20.33
C PRO A 357 0.75 -28.68 19.26
N PRO A 358 0.41 -28.60 17.97
CA PRO A 358 1.30 -29.04 16.93
C PRO A 358 2.65 -28.31 17.06
N PRO A 359 3.78 -29.03 17.05
CA PRO A 359 5.08 -28.37 17.12
C PRO A 359 5.28 -27.52 15.84
N PRO A 360 5.90 -26.34 15.97
CA PRO A 360 6.28 -25.58 14.79
C PRO A 360 7.23 -26.42 13.90
N PRO A 361 7.23 -26.24 12.58
CA PRO A 361 8.13 -26.94 11.68
C PRO A 361 9.60 -26.75 12.09
N VAL A 362 10.39 -27.80 12.03
CA VAL A 362 11.82 -27.79 12.45
C VAL A 362 12.66 -26.82 11.64
N SER A 363 12.26 -26.55 10.40
CA SER A 363 12.92 -25.58 9.52
C SER A 363 11.90 -24.55 9.05
N CYS A 364 11.90 -23.39 9.66
CA CYS A 364 11.07 -22.27 9.24
C CYS A 364 11.87 -20.96 9.26
N PRO A 365 11.51 -19.98 8.40
CA PRO A 365 12.11 -18.66 8.48
C PRO A 365 11.92 -18.03 9.87
N PRO A 366 12.87 -17.19 10.35
CA PRO A 366 12.74 -16.54 11.66
C PRO A 366 11.41 -15.80 11.85
N ALA A 367 10.92 -15.13 10.82
CA ALA A 367 9.64 -14.43 10.87
C ALA A 367 8.45 -15.37 11.16
N LEU A 368 8.46 -16.59 10.60
CA LEU A 368 7.42 -17.58 10.86
C LEU A 368 7.54 -18.14 12.29
N ALA A 369 8.76 -18.42 12.74
CA ALA A 369 9.02 -18.89 14.12
C ALA A 369 8.51 -17.88 15.16
N ASP A 370 8.77 -16.59 14.95
CA ASP A 370 8.27 -15.50 15.79
C ASP A 370 6.73 -15.48 15.85
N MET A 371 6.07 -15.76 14.73
CA MET A 371 4.60 -15.75 14.69
C MET A 371 3.99 -16.97 15.37
N PHE A 372 4.60 -18.13 15.26
CA PHE A 372 4.17 -19.31 16.03
C PHE A 372 4.20 -19.01 17.54
N GLU A 373 5.31 -18.48 18.03
CA GLU A 373 5.45 -18.16 19.45
C GLU A 373 4.46 -17.09 19.90
N ARG A 374 4.27 -16.03 19.11
CA ARG A 374 3.28 -14.98 19.43
C ARG A 374 1.87 -15.53 19.50
N MET A 375 1.45 -16.32 18.51
CA MET A 375 0.09 -16.87 18.48
C MET A 375 -0.14 -17.86 19.62
N ARG A 376 0.87 -18.67 19.97
CA ARG A 376 0.81 -19.52 21.15
C ARG A 376 0.56 -18.71 22.43
N LEU A 377 1.33 -17.64 22.65
CA LEU A 377 1.17 -16.76 23.81
C LEU A 377 -0.18 -16.07 23.85
N VAL A 378 -0.73 -15.67 22.68
CA VAL A 378 -2.05 -15.06 22.57
C VAL A 378 -3.12 -16.05 23.01
N VAL A 379 -3.11 -17.29 22.49
CA VAL A 379 -4.12 -18.31 22.84
C VAL A 379 -4.01 -18.71 24.30
N GLU A 380 -2.81 -18.96 24.82
CA GLU A 380 -2.59 -19.31 26.23
C GLU A 380 -2.98 -18.17 27.20
N GLY A 381 -2.79 -16.92 26.78
CA GLY A 381 -3.12 -15.73 27.58
C GLY A 381 -4.62 -15.44 27.70
N ILE A 382 -5.42 -16.01 26.84
CA ILE A 382 -6.84 -15.66 26.68
C ILE A 382 -7.69 -15.99 27.93
N GLY A 383 -7.31 -16.98 28.72
CA GLY A 383 -8.05 -17.45 29.89
C GLY A 383 -8.22 -16.43 31.03
N TRP A 384 -7.58 -15.25 30.97
CA TRP A 384 -7.81 -14.16 31.92
C TRP A 384 -8.95 -13.21 31.47
N LEU A 385 -9.37 -13.31 30.20
CA LEU A 385 -10.50 -12.54 29.69
C LEU A 385 -11.81 -13.20 30.08
N ARG A 386 -12.54 -12.56 30.97
CA ARG A 386 -13.82 -13.09 31.49
C ARG A 386 -15.03 -12.64 30.68
N TYR A 387 -14.86 -11.67 29.77
CA TYR A 387 -15.95 -11.03 29.04
C TYR A 387 -15.56 -10.84 27.57
N GLY A 388 -16.54 -10.93 26.68
CA GLY A 388 -16.39 -10.76 25.25
C GLY A 388 -16.29 -12.09 24.50
N LEU A 389 -15.92 -11.98 23.23
CA LEU A 389 -15.69 -13.09 22.33
C LEU A 389 -14.17 -13.13 22.03
N PRO A 390 -13.40 -13.91 22.80
CA PRO A 390 -11.93 -13.85 22.73
C PRO A 390 -11.38 -14.21 21.35
N ARG A 391 -12.01 -15.14 20.64
CA ARG A 391 -11.62 -15.53 19.29
C ARG A 391 -11.73 -14.33 18.34
N GLU A 392 -12.89 -13.73 18.24
CA GLU A 392 -13.21 -12.66 17.31
C GLU A 392 -12.54 -11.33 17.70
N ASN A 393 -12.39 -11.07 18.99
CA ASN A 393 -11.86 -9.80 19.48
C ASN A 393 -10.33 -9.78 19.64
N ILE A 394 -9.68 -10.94 19.75
CA ILE A 394 -8.25 -11.02 20.06
C ILE A 394 -7.52 -11.97 19.11
N ILE A 395 -7.89 -13.26 19.07
CA ILE A 395 -7.10 -14.24 18.31
C ILE A 395 -7.11 -13.91 16.81
N GLU A 396 -8.28 -13.70 16.23
CA GLU A 396 -8.42 -13.43 14.81
C GLU A 396 -7.73 -12.12 14.37
N PRO A 397 -7.87 -10.99 15.06
CA PRO A 397 -7.07 -9.80 14.75
C PRO A 397 -5.56 -10.02 14.89
N GLN A 398 -5.11 -10.77 15.90
CA GLN A 398 -3.70 -11.08 16.06
C GLN A 398 -3.17 -12.00 14.96
N LEU A 399 -3.99 -12.94 14.47
CA LEU A 399 -3.66 -13.73 13.28
C LEU A 399 -3.53 -12.81 12.03
N GLY A 400 -4.43 -11.85 11.84
CA GLY A 400 -4.32 -10.84 10.79
C GLY A 400 -2.99 -10.08 10.86
N TYR A 401 -2.57 -9.67 12.05
CA TYR A 401 -1.26 -9.02 12.25
C TYR A 401 -0.07 -9.97 12.03
N ALA A 402 -0.19 -11.25 12.38
CA ALA A 402 0.83 -12.26 12.11
C ALA A 402 1.02 -12.49 10.60
N LEU A 403 -0.06 -12.62 9.85
CA LEU A 403 -0.03 -12.75 8.38
C LEU A 403 0.57 -11.52 7.71
N ARG A 404 0.21 -10.32 8.18
CA ARG A 404 0.82 -9.06 7.72
C ARG A 404 2.32 -9.02 8.02
N TYR A 405 2.74 -9.45 9.20
CA TYR A 405 4.14 -9.51 9.58
C TYR A 405 4.94 -10.44 8.64
N LEU A 406 4.39 -11.59 8.27
CA LEU A 406 4.99 -12.47 7.27
C LEU A 406 5.10 -11.78 5.92
N ALA A 407 4.03 -11.14 5.45
CA ALA A 407 4.05 -10.40 4.19
C ALA A 407 5.12 -9.29 4.18
N CYS A 408 5.32 -8.57 5.31
CA CYS A 408 6.35 -7.55 5.43
C CYS A 408 7.78 -8.12 5.40
N ASN A 409 8.01 -9.25 6.07
CA ASN A 409 9.37 -9.77 6.27
C ASN A 409 9.85 -10.73 5.19
N LEU A 410 8.93 -11.33 4.42
CA LEU A 410 9.24 -12.25 3.33
C LEU A 410 9.19 -11.59 1.95
N GLN A 411 8.58 -10.41 1.80
CA GLN A 411 8.49 -9.72 0.52
C GLN A 411 9.85 -9.20 0.04
N GLN A 412 9.99 -9.00 -1.27
CA GLN A 412 11.25 -8.65 -1.92
C GLN A 412 11.20 -7.34 -2.71
N GLY A 413 10.04 -6.66 -2.79
CA GLY A 413 9.87 -5.44 -3.57
C GLY A 413 10.06 -5.66 -5.07
N GLN A 414 9.53 -6.75 -5.61
CA GLN A 414 9.67 -7.11 -7.02
C GLN A 414 8.47 -6.72 -7.89
N GLY A 415 7.40 -6.24 -7.27
CA GLY A 415 6.11 -5.98 -7.91
C GLY A 415 5.16 -7.17 -7.80
N CYS A 416 5.30 -7.96 -6.73
CA CYS A 416 4.42 -9.09 -6.42
C CYS A 416 3.18 -8.70 -5.60
N GLY A 417 3.10 -7.49 -5.09
CA GLY A 417 1.91 -6.95 -4.40
C GLY A 417 0.96 -6.24 -5.35
N HIS A 418 -0.24 -5.91 -4.86
CA HIS A 418 -1.14 -4.98 -5.56
C HIS A 418 -0.40 -3.68 -5.90
N GLY A 419 0.38 -3.16 -4.94
CA GLY A 419 1.25 -2.02 -5.13
C GLY A 419 2.73 -2.41 -5.02
N LEU A 420 3.55 -1.81 -5.89
CA LEU A 420 5.00 -1.72 -5.76
C LEU A 420 5.35 -0.29 -5.37
N VAL A 421 5.95 -0.11 -4.21
CA VAL A 421 6.36 1.21 -3.73
C VAL A 421 7.88 1.34 -3.81
N GLY A 422 8.33 2.41 -4.46
CA GLY A 422 9.72 2.82 -4.52
C GLY A 422 9.96 4.07 -3.69
N VAL A 423 11.01 4.07 -2.88
CA VAL A 423 11.49 5.23 -2.11
C VAL A 423 12.86 5.62 -2.63
N PHE A 424 13.00 6.88 -2.99
CA PHE A 424 14.23 7.43 -3.59
C PHE A 424 14.64 8.68 -2.84
N GLU A 425 15.93 9.00 -2.94
CA GLU A 425 16.41 10.29 -2.48
C GLU A 425 17.16 11.03 -3.58
N VAL A 426 17.06 12.34 -3.55
CA VAL A 426 17.91 13.26 -4.30
C VAL A 426 18.69 14.09 -3.31
N GLY A 427 20.01 14.06 -3.40
CA GLY A 427 20.90 14.87 -2.58
C GLY A 427 21.90 15.59 -3.46
N LYS A 428 21.90 16.91 -3.45
CA LYS A 428 22.96 17.70 -4.08
C LYS A 428 24.07 17.89 -3.06
N SER A 429 25.25 17.35 -3.35
CA SER A 429 26.44 17.56 -2.51
C SER A 429 26.73 19.06 -2.40
N ALA A 430 27.00 19.54 -1.19
CA ALA A 430 27.47 20.91 -0.94
C ALA A 430 28.84 21.27 -1.59
N ALA A 431 29.36 20.41 -2.47
CA ALA A 431 30.66 20.53 -3.07
C ALA A 431 30.76 21.34 -4.39
N ALA A 432 29.65 22.00 -4.82
CA ALA A 432 29.65 22.79 -6.06
C ALA A 432 29.56 24.31 -5.84
N SER A 433 29.77 24.81 -4.62
CA SER A 433 29.92 26.26 -4.36
C SER A 433 31.36 26.60 -3.90
N GLN A 434 32.31 26.47 -4.79
CA GLN A 434 33.54 27.27 -4.74
C GLN A 434 33.56 28.20 -5.96
N PRO A 435 33.81 29.50 -5.72
CA PRO A 435 33.68 30.56 -6.73
C PRO A 435 34.69 30.49 -7.83
#